data_3dea58d1c6f9af40fcd0c18136a4dc09
#
_entry.id   3dea58d1c6f9af40fcd0c18136a4dc09
#
_cell.length_a   1.000
_cell.length_b   1.000
_cell.length_c   1.000
_cell.angle_alpha   90.00
_cell.angle_beta   90.00
_cell.angle_gamma   90.00
#
_symmetry.space_group_name_H-M   'P 1'
#
loop_
_entity.id
_entity.type
_entity.pdbx_description
1 polymer ?
#
loop_
_entity_poly.entity_id
_entity_poly.type
_entity_poly.pdbx_seq_one_letter_code
_entity_poly.pdbx_strand_id
1 'polypeptide(L)'
;MIDTKQLIKAGEEKMTFAIEYLDEQLSHIRAGKANPKILDCVKVMYYGAPVPLTNVATVTVPDARTIMITPWEKKIIRDIEKGILDSELGITPENNGEVIRLGIPPLTEERRRQLVKQCKQEAENAKISVRNARRDAIEALKKSIESDGVPEDVEKDAEAEVQKIHDKFIKKIDELYAAKEKEVMTV
;
A
#
# COMPACT_ATOMS: atom_id res chain seq x y z
N MET A 1 5.09 37.17 13.97
CA MET A 1 6.02 36.13 14.49
C MET A 1 5.57 34.81 13.92
N ILE A 2 6.22 34.35 12.87
CA ILE A 2 5.90 33.08 12.23
C ILE A 2 6.43 31.96 13.14
N ASP A 3 5.56 31.00 13.45
CA ASP A 3 5.93 29.88 14.29
C ASP A 3 6.78 28.87 13.47
N THR A 4 8.10 28.88 13.64
CA THR A 4 9.04 27.94 13.01
C THR A 4 8.59 26.49 13.18
N LYS A 5 7.94 26.18 14.30
CA LYS A 5 7.37 24.86 14.58
C LYS A 5 6.24 24.50 13.61
N GLN A 6 5.43 25.47 13.19
CA GLN A 6 4.37 25.22 12.19
C GLN A 6 4.96 24.92 10.83
N LEU A 7 6.05 25.57 10.41
CA LEU A 7 6.73 25.29 9.15
C LEU A 7 7.40 23.91 9.14
N ILE A 8 8.04 23.55 10.25
CA ILE A 8 8.63 22.21 10.42
C ILE A 8 7.53 21.13 10.36
N LYS A 9 6.42 21.37 11.07
CA LYS A 9 5.28 20.46 11.08
C LYS A 9 4.65 20.30 9.68
N ALA A 10 4.50 21.38 8.94
CA ALA A 10 4.00 21.31 7.56
C ALA A 10 4.94 20.52 6.64
N GLY A 11 6.26 20.63 6.84
CA GLY A 11 7.25 19.79 6.15
C GLY A 11 7.11 18.31 6.52
N GLU A 12 6.94 18.01 7.81
CA GLU A 12 6.73 16.65 8.31
C GLU A 12 5.43 16.03 7.77
N GLU A 13 4.35 16.80 7.69
CA GLU A 13 3.07 16.35 7.12
C GLU A 13 3.22 15.96 5.64
N LYS A 14 3.96 16.74 4.84
CA LYS A 14 4.27 16.39 3.44
C LYS A 14 5.10 15.10 3.34
N MET A 15 6.07 14.90 4.23
CA MET A 15 6.87 13.68 4.27
C MET A 15 6.03 12.47 4.71
N THR A 16 5.12 12.66 5.66
CA THR A 16 4.18 11.63 6.10
C THR A 16 3.28 11.19 4.96
N PHE A 17 2.72 12.14 4.21
CA PHE A 17 1.91 11.84 3.04
C PHE A 17 2.67 11.04 1.97
N ALA A 18 3.96 11.34 1.76
CA ALA A 18 4.80 10.59 0.83
C ALA A 18 4.98 9.11 1.26
N ILE A 19 5.05 8.85 2.57
CA ILE A 19 5.11 7.46 3.09
C ILE A 19 3.78 6.75 2.98
N GLU A 20 2.68 7.40 3.31
CA GLU A 20 1.33 6.82 3.19
C GLU A 20 1.05 6.45 1.73
N TYR A 21 1.40 7.32 0.79
CA TYR A 21 1.30 7.04 -0.63
C TYR A 21 2.18 5.84 -1.05
N LEU A 22 3.43 5.77 -0.55
CA LEU A 22 4.31 4.63 -0.82
C LEU A 22 3.71 3.33 -0.29
N ASP A 23 3.19 3.32 0.94
CA ASP A 23 2.59 2.13 1.55
C ASP A 23 1.36 1.66 0.73
N GLU A 24 0.55 2.58 0.26
CA GLU A 24 -0.56 2.30 -0.65
C GLU A 24 -0.06 1.68 -1.97
N GLN A 25 0.94 2.28 -2.63
CA GLN A 25 1.49 1.75 -3.88
C GLN A 25 2.11 0.35 -3.69
N LEU A 26 2.85 0.15 -2.59
CA LEU A 26 3.39 -1.16 -2.27
C LEU A 26 2.30 -2.20 -1.97
N SER A 27 1.16 -1.79 -1.40
CA SER A 27 0.02 -2.68 -1.16
C SER A 27 -0.64 -3.17 -2.46
N HIS A 28 -0.63 -2.35 -3.50
CA HIS A 28 -1.12 -2.72 -4.83
C HIS A 28 -0.20 -3.71 -5.56
N ILE A 29 1.09 -3.75 -5.21
CA ILE A 29 2.03 -4.72 -5.76
C ILE A 29 1.79 -6.08 -5.10
N ARG A 30 1.07 -6.95 -5.83
CA ARG A 30 0.68 -8.28 -5.35
C ARG A 30 1.86 -9.24 -5.44
N ALA A 31 2.31 -9.74 -4.29
CA ALA A 31 3.46 -10.67 -4.19
C ALA A 31 3.11 -12.14 -4.45
N GLY A 32 1.96 -12.44 -5.07
CA GLY A 32 1.50 -13.81 -5.27
C GLY A 32 0.94 -14.48 -4.02
N LYS A 33 0.72 -13.72 -2.95
CA LYS A 33 0.02 -14.20 -1.75
C LYS A 33 -1.49 -14.05 -1.89
N ALA A 34 -2.20 -15.00 -1.32
CA ALA A 34 -3.64 -14.95 -1.18
C ALA A 34 -4.04 -13.75 -0.31
N ASN A 35 -4.79 -12.82 -0.89
CA ASN A 35 -5.34 -11.67 -0.19
C ASN A 35 -6.86 -11.62 -0.40
N PRO A 36 -7.67 -11.66 0.67
CA PRO A 36 -9.12 -11.58 0.56
C PRO A 36 -9.62 -10.35 -0.21
N LYS A 37 -8.90 -9.24 -0.14
CA LYS A 37 -9.24 -7.99 -0.84
C LYS A 37 -9.31 -8.10 -2.37
N ILE A 38 -8.73 -9.14 -2.96
CA ILE A 38 -8.87 -9.38 -4.41
C ILE A 38 -10.31 -9.71 -4.79
N LEU A 39 -11.12 -10.15 -3.84
CA LEU A 39 -12.52 -10.51 -4.04
C LEU A 39 -13.48 -9.33 -3.87
N ASP A 40 -13.00 -8.15 -3.45
CA ASP A 40 -13.84 -6.95 -3.28
C ASP A 40 -14.46 -6.48 -4.60
N CYS A 41 -13.82 -6.80 -5.74
CA CYS A 41 -14.36 -6.52 -7.07
C CYS A 41 -15.41 -7.53 -7.54
N VAL A 42 -15.55 -8.69 -6.87
CA VAL A 42 -16.48 -9.75 -7.27
C VAL A 42 -17.88 -9.43 -6.80
N LYS A 43 -18.81 -9.35 -7.76
CA LYS A 43 -20.24 -9.20 -7.50
C LYS A 43 -20.94 -10.52 -7.77
N VAL A 44 -21.79 -10.93 -6.84
CA VAL A 44 -22.59 -12.16 -6.92
C VAL A 44 -24.05 -11.80 -7.07
N MET A 45 -24.75 -12.47 -7.98
CA MET A 45 -26.19 -12.29 -8.14
C MET A 45 -26.91 -13.01 -6.99
N TYR A 46 -27.48 -12.22 -6.07
CA TYR A 46 -28.23 -12.72 -4.92
C TYR A 46 -29.66 -12.20 -4.99
N TYR A 47 -30.63 -13.13 -5.15
CA TYR A 47 -32.05 -12.82 -5.34
C TYR A 47 -32.33 -11.73 -6.42
N GLY A 48 -31.59 -11.77 -7.53
CA GLY A 48 -31.76 -10.86 -8.65
C GLY A 48 -31.06 -9.51 -8.52
N ALA A 49 -30.30 -9.28 -7.44
CA ALA A 49 -29.50 -8.08 -7.25
C ALA A 49 -27.99 -8.40 -7.15
N PRO A 50 -27.11 -7.60 -7.73
CA PRO A 50 -25.67 -7.77 -7.59
C PRO A 50 -25.22 -7.28 -6.20
N VAL A 51 -24.67 -8.18 -5.38
CA VAL A 51 -24.11 -7.84 -4.05
C VAL A 51 -22.64 -8.21 -3.97
N PRO A 52 -21.85 -7.53 -3.13
CA PRO A 52 -20.47 -7.94 -2.85
C PRO A 52 -20.40 -9.37 -2.32
N LEU A 53 -19.36 -10.11 -2.72
CA LEU A 53 -19.14 -11.50 -2.27
C LEU A 53 -19.10 -11.63 -0.75
N THR A 54 -18.52 -10.64 -0.06
CA THR A 54 -18.41 -10.61 1.41
C THR A 54 -19.75 -10.57 2.15
N ASN A 55 -20.83 -10.22 1.45
CA ASN A 55 -22.19 -10.15 2.02
C ASN A 55 -22.94 -11.48 1.92
N VAL A 56 -22.38 -12.48 1.25
CA VAL A 56 -23.06 -13.77 1.00
C VAL A 56 -22.18 -14.98 1.33
N ALA A 57 -20.90 -14.75 1.61
CA ALA A 57 -19.94 -15.80 1.92
C ALA A 57 -18.87 -15.32 2.91
N THR A 58 -18.30 -16.27 3.65
CA THR A 58 -17.13 -16.04 4.49
C THR A 58 -15.88 -16.36 3.68
N VAL A 59 -14.92 -15.41 3.66
CA VAL A 59 -13.64 -15.56 2.96
C VAL A 59 -12.55 -15.83 3.97
N THR A 60 -11.82 -16.92 3.80
CA THR A 60 -10.68 -17.30 4.64
C THR A 60 -9.45 -17.59 3.79
N VAL A 61 -8.27 -17.48 4.37
CA VAL A 61 -6.98 -17.77 3.73
C VAL A 61 -6.29 -18.86 4.53
N PRO A 62 -6.54 -20.15 4.23
CA PRO A 62 -5.97 -21.25 4.97
C PRO A 62 -4.46 -21.39 4.77
N ASP A 63 -3.94 -20.97 3.63
CA ASP A 63 -2.52 -20.98 3.32
C ASP A 63 -2.13 -19.76 2.43
N ALA A 64 -0.82 -19.60 2.20
CA ALA A 64 -0.28 -18.43 1.51
C ALA A 64 -0.75 -18.24 0.05
N ARG A 65 -1.36 -19.27 -0.55
CA ARG A 65 -1.76 -19.27 -1.98
C ARG A 65 -3.19 -19.68 -2.22
N THR A 66 -3.95 -20.01 -1.18
CA THR A 66 -5.32 -20.48 -1.31
C THR A 66 -6.27 -19.54 -0.62
N ILE A 67 -7.28 -19.08 -1.34
CA ILE A 67 -8.42 -18.39 -0.74
C ILE A 67 -9.58 -19.39 -0.72
N MET A 68 -10.21 -19.55 0.43
CA MET A 68 -11.38 -20.40 0.60
C MET A 68 -12.60 -19.53 0.84
N ILE A 69 -13.62 -19.75 0.03
CA ILE A 69 -14.90 -19.05 0.10
C ILE A 69 -15.96 -20.04 0.56
N THR A 70 -16.53 -19.80 1.73
CA THR A 70 -17.60 -20.60 2.29
C THR A 70 -18.91 -19.84 2.18
N PRO A 71 -19.82 -20.21 1.27
CA PRO A 71 -21.11 -19.56 1.15
C PRO A 71 -21.97 -19.80 2.39
N TRP A 72 -22.74 -18.80 2.79
CA TRP A 72 -23.70 -18.95 3.90
C TRP A 72 -24.88 -19.83 3.51
N GLU A 73 -25.24 -19.83 2.23
CA GLU A 73 -26.26 -20.70 1.67
C GLU A 73 -25.66 -21.57 0.55
N LYS A 74 -25.80 -22.91 0.67
CA LYS A 74 -25.26 -23.83 -0.35
C LYS A 74 -25.84 -23.62 -1.75
N LYS A 75 -27.04 -23.05 -1.84
CA LYS A 75 -27.73 -22.82 -3.13
C LYS A 75 -27.00 -21.77 -4.01
N ILE A 76 -26.32 -20.80 -3.40
CA ILE A 76 -25.68 -19.70 -4.14
C ILE A 76 -24.25 -20.01 -4.58
N ILE A 77 -23.74 -21.21 -4.30
CA ILE A 77 -22.35 -21.57 -4.63
C ILE A 77 -22.07 -21.43 -6.13
N ARG A 78 -23.04 -21.75 -6.98
CA ARG A 78 -22.92 -21.61 -8.43
C ARG A 78 -22.93 -20.14 -8.88
N ASP A 79 -23.69 -19.30 -8.22
CA ASP A 79 -23.75 -17.87 -8.53
C ASP A 79 -22.45 -17.18 -8.10
N ILE A 80 -21.84 -17.64 -6.99
CA ILE A 80 -20.51 -17.20 -6.56
C ILE A 80 -19.45 -17.64 -7.58
N GLU A 81 -19.45 -18.90 -7.98
CA GLU A 81 -18.53 -19.43 -8.98
C GLU A 81 -18.62 -18.64 -10.30
N LYS A 82 -19.84 -18.39 -10.77
CA LYS A 82 -20.09 -17.58 -11.96
C LYS A 82 -19.60 -16.14 -11.77
N GLY A 83 -19.88 -15.50 -10.64
CA GLY A 83 -19.41 -14.15 -10.34
C GLY A 83 -17.89 -14.04 -10.33
N ILE A 84 -17.18 -15.08 -9.89
CA ILE A 84 -15.72 -15.15 -9.94
C ILE A 84 -15.22 -15.31 -11.39
N LEU A 85 -15.84 -16.18 -12.18
CA LEU A 85 -15.48 -16.40 -13.59
C LEU A 85 -15.76 -15.16 -14.45
N ASP A 86 -16.85 -14.46 -14.19
CA ASP A 86 -17.22 -13.22 -14.89
C ASP A 86 -16.35 -12.01 -14.46
N SER A 87 -15.58 -12.16 -13.36
CA SER A 87 -14.68 -11.12 -12.88
C SER A 87 -13.35 -11.16 -13.63
N GLU A 88 -12.65 -10.01 -13.66
CA GLU A 88 -11.33 -9.87 -14.29
C GLU A 88 -10.17 -10.52 -13.48
N LEU A 89 -10.49 -11.37 -12.49
CA LEU A 89 -9.49 -11.99 -11.64
C LEU A 89 -8.58 -12.98 -12.37
N GLY A 90 -9.08 -13.62 -13.43
CA GLY A 90 -8.33 -14.60 -14.23
C GLY A 90 -7.94 -15.87 -13.44
N ILE A 91 -8.62 -16.15 -12.33
CA ILE A 91 -8.37 -17.31 -11.48
C ILE A 91 -9.56 -18.26 -11.63
N THR A 92 -9.28 -19.54 -11.91
CA THR A 92 -10.32 -20.56 -12.02
C THR A 92 -10.73 -21.05 -10.63
N PRO A 93 -12.00 -20.94 -10.25
CA PRO A 93 -12.49 -21.47 -8.98
C PRO A 93 -12.60 -23.00 -9.01
N GLU A 94 -12.22 -23.64 -7.92
CA GLU A 94 -12.46 -25.06 -7.67
C GLU A 94 -13.62 -25.22 -6.69
N ASN A 95 -14.73 -25.81 -7.15
CA ASN A 95 -15.95 -25.98 -6.37
C ASN A 95 -16.11 -27.45 -5.97
N ASN A 96 -16.19 -27.74 -4.68
CA ASN A 96 -16.43 -29.08 -4.15
C ASN A 96 -17.88 -29.29 -3.65
N GLY A 97 -18.80 -28.37 -3.93
CA GLY A 97 -20.20 -28.40 -3.49
C GLY A 97 -20.47 -27.80 -2.11
N GLU A 98 -19.45 -27.52 -1.32
CA GLU A 98 -19.56 -26.91 0.01
C GLU A 98 -18.78 -25.59 0.12
N VAL A 99 -17.60 -25.56 -0.47
CA VAL A 99 -16.71 -24.38 -0.50
C VAL A 99 -16.10 -24.21 -1.88
N ILE A 100 -15.74 -22.99 -2.20
CA ILE A 100 -14.96 -22.65 -3.39
C ILE A 100 -13.53 -22.34 -2.99
N ARG A 101 -12.58 -22.98 -3.66
CA ARG A 101 -11.14 -22.72 -3.49
C ARG A 101 -10.62 -21.94 -4.68
N LEU A 102 -9.86 -20.91 -4.40
CA LEU A 102 -9.13 -20.14 -5.41
C LEU A 102 -7.63 -20.36 -5.20
N GLY A 103 -7.01 -21.11 -6.10
CA GLY A 103 -5.57 -21.31 -6.12
C GLY A 103 -4.89 -20.14 -6.82
N ILE A 104 -4.04 -19.39 -6.11
CA ILE A 104 -3.22 -18.34 -6.72
C ILE A 104 -1.99 -18.99 -7.33
N PRO A 105 -1.78 -18.87 -8.66
CA PRO A 105 -0.63 -19.46 -9.30
C PRO A 105 0.68 -18.87 -8.74
N PRO A 106 1.74 -19.68 -8.58
CA PRO A 106 3.02 -19.17 -8.12
C PRO A 106 3.59 -18.17 -9.12
N LEU A 107 4.15 -17.08 -8.61
CA LEU A 107 4.89 -16.15 -9.44
C LEU A 107 6.14 -16.81 -10.00
N THR A 108 6.40 -16.61 -11.30
CA THR A 108 7.68 -16.98 -11.89
C THR A 108 8.81 -16.13 -11.29
N GLU A 109 10.03 -16.64 -11.29
CA GLU A 109 11.19 -15.90 -10.79
C GLU A 109 11.39 -14.56 -11.54
N GLU A 110 11.16 -14.58 -12.86
CA GLU A 110 11.20 -13.38 -13.68
C GLU A 110 10.17 -12.34 -13.23
N ARG A 111 8.93 -12.78 -12.96
CA ARG A 111 7.87 -11.87 -12.48
C ARG A 111 8.19 -11.30 -11.10
N ARG A 112 8.77 -12.10 -10.20
CA ARG A 112 9.25 -11.60 -8.89
C ARG A 112 10.28 -10.50 -9.06
N ARG A 113 11.27 -10.69 -9.94
CA ARG A 113 12.30 -9.67 -10.23
C ARG A 113 11.70 -8.38 -10.79
N GLN A 114 10.68 -8.49 -11.66
CA GLN A 114 9.95 -7.33 -12.17
C GLN A 114 9.23 -6.58 -11.05
N LEU A 115 8.55 -7.29 -10.14
CA LEU A 115 7.86 -6.70 -9.00
C LEU A 115 8.83 -6.01 -8.03
N VAL A 116 9.97 -6.62 -7.73
CA VAL A 116 11.02 -5.99 -6.91
C VAL A 116 11.52 -4.70 -7.56
N LYS A 117 11.70 -4.69 -8.89
CA LYS A 117 12.08 -3.48 -9.63
C LYS A 117 11.02 -2.38 -9.52
N GLN A 118 9.74 -2.73 -9.59
CA GLN A 118 8.64 -1.78 -9.36
C GLN A 118 8.66 -1.24 -7.93
N CYS A 119 8.79 -2.10 -6.92
CA CYS A 119 8.91 -1.68 -5.52
C CYS A 119 10.07 -0.70 -5.31
N LYS A 120 11.23 -0.97 -5.94
CA LYS A 120 12.38 -0.09 -5.88
C LYS A 120 12.11 1.27 -6.51
N GLN A 121 11.42 1.29 -7.65
CA GLN A 121 11.04 2.53 -8.32
C GLN A 121 10.11 3.39 -7.45
N GLU A 122 9.11 2.78 -6.82
CA GLU A 122 8.20 3.50 -5.92
C GLU A 122 8.93 4.02 -4.67
N ALA A 123 9.85 3.24 -4.11
CA ALA A 123 10.67 3.69 -2.99
C ALA A 123 11.56 4.89 -3.38
N GLU A 124 12.18 4.90 -4.57
CA GLU A 124 12.95 6.03 -5.05
C GLU A 124 12.06 7.27 -5.30
N ASN A 125 10.86 7.11 -5.85
CA ASN A 125 9.89 8.18 -6.00
C ASN A 125 9.51 8.81 -4.66
N ALA A 126 9.29 7.98 -3.63
CA ALA A 126 9.01 8.45 -2.28
C ALA A 126 10.20 9.21 -1.67
N LYS A 127 11.44 8.73 -1.87
CA LYS A 127 12.66 9.43 -1.43
C LYS A 127 12.80 10.80 -2.10
N ILE A 128 12.47 10.91 -3.38
CA ILE A 128 12.47 12.19 -4.11
C ILE A 128 11.43 13.12 -3.48
N SER A 129 10.23 12.65 -3.20
CA SER A 129 9.17 13.43 -2.57
C SER A 129 9.59 13.95 -1.19
N VAL A 130 10.21 13.09 -0.36
CA VAL A 130 10.72 13.45 0.98
C VAL A 130 11.87 14.47 0.87
N ARG A 131 12.79 14.33 -0.10
CA ARG A 131 13.86 15.32 -0.35
C ARG A 131 13.29 16.66 -0.79
N ASN A 132 12.27 16.67 -1.65
CA ASN A 132 11.59 17.89 -2.07
C ASN A 132 10.88 18.56 -0.89
N ALA A 133 10.15 17.80 -0.06
CA ALA A 133 9.50 18.32 1.13
C ALA A 133 10.50 18.94 2.11
N ARG A 134 11.68 18.33 2.30
CA ARG A 134 12.78 18.90 3.09
C ARG A 134 13.25 20.22 2.52
N ARG A 135 13.55 20.27 1.20
CA ARG A 135 14.01 21.48 0.53
C ARG A 135 13.01 22.61 0.67
N ASP A 136 11.73 22.33 0.43
CA ASP A 136 10.66 23.31 0.55
C ASP A 136 10.52 23.84 1.98
N ALA A 137 10.65 22.96 2.99
CA ALA A 137 10.60 23.35 4.40
C ALA A 137 11.78 24.25 4.78
N ILE A 138 13.00 23.93 4.34
CA ILE A 138 14.19 24.76 4.59
C ILE A 138 14.06 26.12 3.89
N GLU A 139 13.58 26.15 2.64
CA GLU A 139 13.37 27.39 1.90
C GLU A 139 12.31 28.28 2.57
N ALA A 140 11.22 27.69 3.06
CA ALA A 140 10.19 28.40 3.80
C ALA A 140 10.71 28.95 5.13
N LEU A 141 11.54 28.18 5.86
CA LEU A 141 12.20 28.62 7.08
C LEU A 141 13.12 29.82 6.81
N LYS A 142 13.98 29.76 5.80
CA LYS A 142 14.90 30.87 5.44
C LYS A 142 14.15 32.15 5.12
N LYS A 143 13.13 32.07 4.26
CA LYS A 143 12.31 33.24 3.91
C LYS A 143 11.62 33.86 5.14
N SER A 144 11.15 33.03 6.06
CA SER A 144 10.50 33.48 7.28
C SER A 144 11.48 34.17 8.24
N ILE A 145 12.68 33.60 8.40
CA ILE A 145 13.73 34.09 9.27
C ILE A 145 14.28 35.43 8.75
N GLU A 146 14.53 35.56 7.44
CA GLU A 146 14.94 36.77 6.81
C GLU A 146 13.93 37.93 7.01
N SER A 147 12.61 37.59 6.93
CA SER A 147 11.55 38.61 7.08
C SER A 147 11.37 39.08 8.53
N ASP A 148 11.57 38.19 9.52
CA ASP A 148 11.32 38.47 10.95
C ASP A 148 12.58 38.86 11.72
N GLY A 149 13.77 38.85 11.08
CA GLY A 149 15.05 39.22 11.71
C GLY A 149 15.45 38.28 12.86
N VAL A 150 15.15 37.00 12.73
CA VAL A 150 15.43 35.98 13.75
C VAL A 150 16.93 35.66 13.81
N PRO A 151 17.50 35.36 15.00
CA PRO A 151 18.92 35.03 15.12
C PRO A 151 19.32 33.77 14.32
N GLU A 152 20.54 33.77 13.77
CA GLU A 152 21.10 32.70 12.93
C GLU A 152 21.13 31.32 13.66
N ASP A 153 21.27 31.34 14.98
CA ASP A 153 21.27 30.10 15.79
C ASP A 153 19.92 29.37 15.72
N VAL A 154 18.80 30.10 15.68
CA VAL A 154 17.45 29.53 15.56
C VAL A 154 17.24 28.91 14.17
N GLU A 155 17.85 29.49 13.13
CA GLU A 155 17.82 28.96 11.78
C GLU A 155 18.52 27.58 11.74
N LYS A 156 19.74 27.51 12.26
CA LYS A 156 20.54 26.29 12.28
C LYS A 156 19.85 25.16 13.07
N ASP A 157 19.24 25.50 14.20
CA ASP A 157 18.50 24.53 15.01
C ASP A 157 17.28 24.00 14.26
N ALA A 158 16.53 24.87 13.59
CA ALA A 158 15.36 24.49 12.80
C ALA A 158 15.74 23.63 11.57
N GLU A 159 16.82 23.98 10.86
CA GLU A 159 17.36 23.17 9.76
C GLU A 159 17.81 21.79 10.25
N ALA A 160 18.48 21.72 11.41
CA ALA A 160 18.91 20.46 12.00
C ALA A 160 17.71 19.56 12.39
N GLU A 161 16.61 20.15 12.86
CA GLU A 161 15.38 19.43 13.17
C GLU A 161 14.73 18.86 11.91
N VAL A 162 14.60 19.68 10.83
CA VAL A 162 14.09 19.22 9.54
C VAL A 162 14.96 18.09 8.96
N GLN A 163 16.28 18.18 9.12
CA GLN A 163 17.20 17.14 8.67
C GLN A 163 17.00 15.83 9.46
N LYS A 164 16.83 15.88 10.76
CA LYS A 164 16.53 14.68 11.58
C LYS A 164 15.23 14.02 11.17
N ILE A 165 14.19 14.81 10.92
CA ILE A 165 12.91 14.31 10.44
C ILE A 165 13.10 13.64 9.08
N HIS A 166 13.77 14.28 8.14
CA HIS A 166 14.08 13.73 6.82
C HIS A 166 14.78 12.35 6.93
N ASP A 167 15.83 12.25 7.74
CA ASP A 167 16.60 11.02 7.88
C ASP A 167 15.75 9.88 8.47
N LYS A 168 14.87 10.21 9.42
CA LYS A 168 13.89 9.26 9.97
C LYS A 168 12.95 8.73 8.89
N PHE A 169 12.47 9.61 7.99
CA PHE A 169 11.56 9.21 6.92
C PHE A 169 12.27 8.41 5.82
N ILE A 170 13.49 8.75 5.47
CA ILE A 170 14.31 7.95 4.53
C ILE A 170 14.51 6.54 5.07
N LYS A 171 14.87 6.39 6.35
CA LYS A 171 15.02 5.09 6.99
C LYS A 171 13.71 4.29 6.95
N LYS A 172 12.58 4.92 7.21
CA LYS A 172 11.26 4.27 7.15
C LYS A 172 10.92 3.79 5.73
N ILE A 173 11.29 4.56 4.69
CA ILE A 173 11.13 4.13 3.29
C ILE A 173 11.98 2.88 3.01
N ASP A 174 13.22 2.85 3.46
CA ASP A 174 14.11 1.70 3.28
C ASP A 174 13.58 0.45 4.01
N GLU A 175 13.02 0.61 5.20
CA GLU A 175 12.39 -0.47 5.96
C GLU A 175 11.14 -1.03 5.24
N LEU A 176 10.27 -0.17 4.71
CA LEU A 176 9.10 -0.57 3.94
C LEU A 176 9.48 -1.30 2.65
N TYR A 177 10.49 -0.78 1.93
CA TYR A 177 11.01 -1.43 0.73
C TYR A 177 11.59 -2.81 1.04
N ALA A 178 12.47 -2.92 2.06
CA ALA A 178 13.09 -4.18 2.44
C ALA A 178 12.06 -5.23 2.89
N ALA A 179 11.04 -4.82 3.64
CA ALA A 179 9.94 -5.69 4.03
C ALA A 179 9.17 -6.22 2.81
N LYS A 180 8.87 -5.35 1.85
CA LYS A 180 8.15 -5.72 0.63
C LYS A 180 9.00 -6.58 -0.30
N GLU A 181 10.27 -6.28 -0.48
CA GLU A 181 11.20 -7.10 -1.25
C GLU A 181 11.29 -8.52 -0.69
N LYS A 182 11.45 -8.65 0.63
CA LYS A 182 11.43 -9.94 1.31
C LYS A 182 10.11 -10.68 1.10
N GLU A 183 8.98 -9.98 1.17
CA GLU A 183 7.66 -10.55 0.92
C GLU A 183 7.57 -11.12 -0.50
N VAL A 184 7.98 -10.37 -1.52
CA VAL A 184 7.93 -10.77 -2.94
C VAL A 184 8.86 -11.96 -3.21
N MET A 185 10.02 -12.01 -2.56
CA MET A 185 11.03 -13.06 -2.80
C MET A 185 10.78 -14.35 -2.01
N THR A 186 10.01 -14.31 -0.93
CA THR A 186 9.82 -15.47 -0.01
C THR A 186 8.63 -16.37 -0.39
N VAL A 187 7.79 -15.99 -1.35
CA VAL A 187 6.57 -16.75 -1.74
C VAL A 187 6.87 -17.84 -2.76
#